data_27ffb24a38cc77cbf4bf46383519c1c7
#
_entry.id   27ffb24a38cc77cbf4bf46383519c1c7
#
_cell.length_a   1.000
_cell.length_b   1.000
_cell.length_c   1.000
_cell.angle_alpha   90.00
_cell.angle_beta   90.00
_cell.angle_gamma   90.00
#
_symmetry.space_group_name_H-M   'P 1'
#
loop_
_entity.id
_entity.type
_entity.pdbx_description
1 polymer ?
#
loop_
_entity_poly.entity_id
_entity_poly.type
_entity_poly.pdbx_seq_one_letter_code
_entity_poly.pdbx_strand_id
1 'polypeptide(L)'
;MVKDGAVVDRGVNLAAEYCERLDLAILVSGLGLEVAALVFDMVASGKALHIWSMGDLLHDAIAFLKVCLLDGIVPLLDMDAECELAQVIFNTGLPLHNRLRTLLESALAATNSVPAITAQHALCEEDIVPLVYASMSVMFCSTTLLSNGVDSNLFESIRRSSQALLRSVFELHADQRTWILEEILASLVKLPAQKRAQSVHRVAGGKSV
;
A
#
# COMPACT_ATOMS: atom_id res chain seq x y z
N MET A 1 11.16 40.64 25.22
CA MET A 1 11.80 39.73 24.27
C MET A 1 11.99 38.34 24.86
N VAL A 2 10.93 37.65 25.28
CA VAL A 2 11.02 36.26 25.86
C VAL A 2 9.88 35.35 25.32
N LYS A 3 9.09 35.77 24.32
CA LYS A 3 7.97 35.00 23.81
C LYS A 3 8.30 34.07 22.63
N ASP A 4 9.40 34.31 21.90
CA ASP A 4 9.70 33.53 20.69
C ASP A 4 10.35 32.19 20.99
N GLY A 5 11.10 32.04 22.07
CA GLY A 5 11.74 30.77 22.43
C GLY A 5 10.76 29.67 22.85
N ALA A 6 9.64 30.03 23.52
CA ALA A 6 8.67 29.06 24.00
C ALA A 6 7.74 28.51 22.90
N VAL A 7 7.58 29.24 21.79
CA VAL A 7 6.78 28.79 20.64
C VAL A 7 7.60 27.83 19.78
N VAL A 8 8.89 28.10 19.58
CA VAL A 8 9.81 27.25 18.83
C VAL A 8 9.99 25.90 19.58
N ASP A 9 10.12 25.92 20.89
CA ASP A 9 10.31 24.71 21.70
C ASP A 9 9.07 23.78 21.69
N ARG A 10 7.86 24.36 21.65
CA ARG A 10 6.61 23.57 21.49
C ARG A 10 6.48 22.95 20.11
N GLY A 11 6.90 23.64 19.05
CA GLY A 11 6.87 23.14 17.68
C GLY A 11 7.83 21.95 17.48
N VAL A 12 9.01 22.03 18.06
CA VAL A 12 10.02 20.95 18.01
C VAL A 12 9.54 19.72 18.77
N ASN A 13 8.91 19.89 19.95
CA ASN A 13 8.36 18.76 20.71
C ASN A 13 7.19 18.08 20.00
N LEU A 14 6.29 18.85 19.38
CA LEU A 14 5.19 18.30 18.59
C LEU A 14 5.71 17.48 17.38
N ALA A 15 6.68 17.99 16.65
CA ALA A 15 7.27 17.28 15.53
C ALA A 15 7.94 15.96 15.94
N ALA A 16 8.66 15.95 17.07
CA ALA A 16 9.28 14.75 17.62
C ALA A 16 8.22 13.71 18.03
N GLU A 17 7.15 14.12 18.71
CA GLU A 17 6.04 13.23 19.07
C GLU A 17 5.34 12.64 17.84
N TYR A 18 5.14 13.42 16.79
CA TYR A 18 4.57 12.92 15.52
C TYR A 18 5.49 11.89 14.86
N CYS A 19 6.81 12.12 14.86
CA CYS A 19 7.76 11.18 14.31
C CYS A 19 7.78 9.85 15.08
N GLU A 20 7.73 9.88 16.41
CA GLU A 20 7.66 8.67 17.23
C GLU A 20 6.38 7.88 17.01
N ARG A 21 5.23 8.56 16.91
CA ARG A 21 3.94 7.93 16.62
C ARG A 21 3.90 7.33 15.21
N LEU A 22 4.44 8.04 14.23
CA LEU A 22 4.54 7.54 12.86
C LEU A 22 5.46 6.32 12.77
N ASP A 23 6.60 6.36 13.45
CA ASP A 23 7.56 5.26 13.52
C ASP A 23 6.92 4.00 14.12
N LEU A 24 6.16 4.16 15.23
CA LEU A 24 5.42 3.07 15.83
C LEU A 24 4.32 2.54 14.91
N ALA A 25 3.57 3.42 14.26
CA ALA A 25 2.52 3.03 13.31
C ALA A 25 3.09 2.22 12.13
N ILE A 26 4.22 2.65 11.56
CA ILE A 26 4.91 1.95 10.49
C ILE A 26 5.37 0.56 10.97
N LEU A 27 5.95 0.46 12.16
CA LEU A 27 6.39 -0.81 12.74
C LEU A 27 5.23 -1.79 12.94
N VAL A 28 4.14 -1.33 13.57
CA VAL A 28 2.96 -2.17 13.83
C VAL A 28 2.30 -2.61 12.53
N SER A 29 2.18 -1.71 11.57
CA SER A 29 1.63 -2.03 10.23
C SER A 29 2.50 -3.05 9.49
N GLY A 30 3.82 -2.93 9.56
CA GLY A 30 4.76 -3.88 8.97
C GLY A 30 4.61 -5.28 9.55
N LEU A 31 4.59 -5.40 10.88
CA LEU A 31 4.38 -6.69 11.55
C LEU A 31 3.01 -7.29 11.23
N GLY A 32 1.95 -6.47 11.19
CA GLY A 32 0.61 -6.93 10.81
C GLY A 32 0.55 -7.44 9.37
N LEU A 33 1.27 -6.81 8.44
CA LEU A 33 1.37 -7.26 7.05
C LEU A 33 2.16 -8.57 6.91
N GLU A 34 3.19 -8.78 7.71
CA GLU A 34 3.90 -10.07 7.78
C GLU A 34 2.96 -11.18 8.25
N VAL A 35 2.16 -10.92 9.29
CA VAL A 35 1.14 -11.87 9.76
C VAL A 35 0.10 -12.13 8.67
N ALA A 36 -0.39 -11.10 7.99
CA ALA A 36 -1.33 -11.26 6.89
C ALA A 36 -0.74 -12.10 5.75
N ALA A 37 0.53 -11.87 5.37
CA ALA A 37 1.22 -12.68 4.38
C ALA A 37 1.29 -14.16 4.80
N LEU A 38 1.61 -14.45 6.06
CA LEU A 38 1.61 -15.82 6.60
C LEU A 38 0.22 -16.46 6.54
N VAL A 39 -0.85 -15.72 6.88
CA VAL A 39 -2.23 -16.20 6.74
C VAL A 39 -2.54 -16.54 5.29
N PHE A 40 -2.18 -15.66 4.36
CA PHE A 40 -2.38 -15.89 2.93
C PHE A 40 -1.63 -17.13 2.43
N ASP A 41 -0.38 -17.30 2.81
CA ASP A 41 0.43 -18.47 2.45
C ASP A 41 -0.11 -19.78 3.04
N MET A 42 -0.62 -19.74 4.28
CA MET A 42 -1.28 -20.88 4.92
C MET A 42 -2.54 -21.27 4.16
N VAL A 43 -3.38 -20.33 3.81
CA VAL A 43 -4.61 -20.53 3.02
C VAL A 43 -4.24 -21.10 1.65
N ALA A 44 -3.32 -20.44 0.92
CA ALA A 44 -2.87 -20.83 -0.41
C ALA A 44 -2.23 -22.24 -0.42
N SER A 45 -1.57 -22.66 0.68
CA SER A 45 -0.98 -24.02 0.77
C SER A 45 -1.98 -25.13 1.02
N GLY A 46 -3.25 -24.81 1.27
CA GLY A 46 -4.30 -25.78 1.63
C GLY A 46 -4.11 -26.46 2.99
N LYS A 47 -3.10 -26.06 3.76
CA LYS A 47 -2.79 -26.65 5.09
C LYS A 47 -3.79 -26.25 6.17
N ALA A 48 -4.58 -25.23 5.89
CA ALA A 48 -5.48 -24.60 6.86
C ALA A 48 -6.92 -25.16 6.85
N LEU A 49 -7.22 -26.17 6.07
CA LEU A 49 -8.57 -26.72 5.83
C LEU A 49 -9.30 -27.26 7.07
N HIS A 50 -8.64 -27.34 8.21
CA HIS A 50 -9.23 -27.89 9.44
C HIS A 50 -9.45 -26.85 10.56
N ILE A 51 -9.21 -25.56 10.32
CA ILE A 51 -9.38 -24.52 11.33
C ILE A 51 -10.68 -23.77 11.03
N TRP A 52 -11.70 -23.94 11.89
CA TRP A 52 -13.03 -23.37 11.76
C TRP A 52 -13.06 -21.83 11.65
N SER A 53 -12.03 -21.15 12.14
CA SER A 53 -11.89 -19.69 12.10
C SER A 53 -11.08 -19.16 10.91
N MET A 54 -10.77 -20.00 9.94
CA MET A 54 -9.84 -19.61 8.86
C MET A 54 -10.46 -18.61 7.90
N GLY A 55 -11.77 -18.67 7.68
CA GLY A 55 -12.52 -17.66 6.90
C GLY A 55 -12.46 -16.29 7.56
N ASP A 56 -12.67 -16.23 8.85
CA ASP A 56 -12.61 -14.97 9.62
C ASP A 56 -11.19 -14.39 9.60
N LEU A 57 -10.18 -15.24 9.80
CA LEU A 57 -8.77 -14.80 9.73
C LEU A 57 -8.37 -14.30 8.33
N LEU A 58 -8.87 -14.94 7.29
CA LEU A 58 -8.63 -14.50 5.91
C LEU A 58 -9.29 -13.14 5.67
N HIS A 59 -10.54 -12.99 6.10
CA HIS A 59 -11.27 -11.73 6.00
C HIS A 59 -10.56 -10.60 6.74
N ASP A 60 -10.14 -10.83 7.99
CA ASP A 60 -9.39 -9.87 8.79
C ASP A 60 -8.04 -9.50 8.16
N ALA A 61 -7.32 -10.47 7.61
CA ALA A 61 -6.06 -10.24 6.91
C ALA A 61 -6.25 -9.39 5.65
N ILE A 62 -7.30 -9.63 4.88
CA ILE A 62 -7.68 -8.84 3.70
C ILE A 62 -8.07 -7.42 4.10
N ALA A 63 -8.90 -7.27 5.13
CA ALA A 63 -9.30 -5.97 5.66
C ALA A 63 -8.08 -5.18 6.15
N PHE A 64 -7.15 -5.84 6.83
CA PHE A 64 -5.91 -5.24 7.30
C PHE A 64 -5.01 -4.80 6.15
N LEU A 65 -4.81 -5.66 5.13
CA LEU A 65 -4.06 -5.30 3.93
C LEU A 65 -4.65 -4.07 3.23
N LYS A 66 -5.98 -4.02 3.10
CA LYS A 66 -6.67 -2.85 2.53
C LYS A 66 -6.36 -1.59 3.33
N VAL A 67 -6.51 -1.61 4.65
CA VAL A 67 -6.26 -0.44 5.51
C VAL A 67 -4.81 0.01 5.39
N CYS A 68 -3.85 -0.92 5.43
CA CYS A 68 -2.44 -0.58 5.27
C CYS A 68 -2.11 0.04 3.91
N LEU A 69 -2.68 -0.47 2.82
CA LEU A 69 -2.42 0.05 1.48
C LEU A 69 -3.18 1.35 1.22
N LEU A 70 -4.50 1.35 1.42
CA LEU A 70 -5.39 2.44 1.03
C LEU A 70 -5.30 3.64 1.98
N ASP A 71 -5.30 3.39 3.29
CA ASP A 71 -5.39 4.43 4.31
C ASP A 71 -4.02 4.77 4.93
N GLY A 72 -3.00 3.93 4.71
CA GLY A 72 -1.64 4.10 5.24
C GLY A 72 -0.62 4.45 4.16
N ILE A 73 -0.20 3.46 3.37
CA ILE A 73 0.94 3.59 2.44
C ILE A 73 0.65 4.57 1.31
N VAL A 74 -0.52 4.46 0.66
CA VAL A 74 -0.86 5.29 -0.50
C VAL A 74 -0.93 6.77 -0.13
N PRO A 75 -1.65 7.21 0.93
CA PRO A 75 -1.67 8.61 1.33
C PRO A 75 -0.29 9.13 1.73
N LEU A 76 0.53 8.30 2.38
CA LEU A 76 1.89 8.66 2.75
C LEU A 76 2.77 8.93 1.52
N LEU A 77 2.64 8.12 0.47
CA LEU A 77 3.42 8.24 -0.76
C LEU A 77 2.88 9.30 -1.73
N ASP A 78 1.59 9.62 -1.65
CA ASP A 78 0.93 10.64 -2.50
C ASP A 78 1.03 12.06 -1.91
N MET A 79 1.68 12.22 -0.73
CA MET A 79 1.91 13.52 -0.11
C MET A 79 2.76 14.41 -1.01
N ASP A 80 2.40 15.69 -1.10
CA ASP A 80 3.25 16.68 -1.76
C ASP A 80 4.58 16.85 -1.00
N ALA A 81 5.69 16.85 -1.75
CA ALA A 81 7.03 17.03 -1.17
C ALA A 81 7.22 18.38 -0.46
N GLU A 82 6.37 19.36 -0.78
CA GLU A 82 6.35 20.69 -0.15
C GLU A 82 5.56 20.73 1.17
N CYS A 83 4.82 19.65 1.49
CA CYS A 83 4.09 19.56 2.76
C CYS A 83 5.08 19.51 3.94
N GLU A 84 4.79 20.30 5.00
CA GLU A 84 5.63 20.33 6.21
C GLU A 84 5.87 18.94 6.81
N LEU A 85 4.85 18.06 6.81
CA LEU A 85 4.97 16.69 7.29
C LEU A 85 5.93 15.87 6.42
N ALA A 86 5.86 16.01 5.11
CA ALA A 86 6.79 15.34 4.19
C ALA A 86 8.23 15.78 4.45
N GLN A 87 8.45 17.09 4.63
CA GLN A 87 9.77 17.64 4.96
C GLN A 87 10.28 17.12 6.30
N VAL A 88 9.43 17.01 7.31
CA VAL A 88 9.80 16.43 8.60
C VAL A 88 10.20 14.96 8.44
N ILE A 89 9.43 14.17 7.68
CA ILE A 89 9.75 12.77 7.40
C ILE A 89 11.11 12.64 6.69
N PHE A 90 11.39 13.49 5.70
CA PHE A 90 12.66 13.48 4.97
C PHE A 90 13.85 13.95 5.81
N ASN A 91 13.64 14.95 6.67
CA ASN A 91 14.71 15.50 7.51
C ASN A 91 15.04 14.63 8.72
N THR A 92 14.15 13.70 9.12
CA THR A 92 14.38 12.80 10.27
C THR A 92 15.41 11.69 9.99
N GLY A 93 15.79 11.51 8.73
CA GLY A 93 16.96 10.72 8.34
C GLY A 93 16.72 9.20 8.20
N LEU A 94 17.84 8.47 8.11
CA LEU A 94 17.96 7.06 7.79
C LEU A 94 17.04 6.07 8.55
N PRO A 95 16.71 6.22 9.86
CA PRO A 95 15.90 5.23 10.56
C PRO A 95 14.48 5.10 9.99
N LEU A 96 13.82 6.21 9.68
CA LEU A 96 12.45 6.20 9.16
C LEU A 96 12.40 5.67 7.72
N HIS A 97 13.39 5.98 6.90
CA HIS A 97 13.51 5.42 5.55
C HIS A 97 13.64 3.90 5.56
N ASN A 98 14.47 3.36 6.45
CA ASN A 98 14.65 1.92 6.58
C ASN A 98 13.35 1.24 7.04
N ARG A 99 12.63 1.83 7.99
CA ARG A 99 11.35 1.29 8.45
C ARG A 99 10.26 1.36 7.38
N LEU A 100 10.21 2.46 6.63
CA LEU A 100 9.29 2.58 5.50
C LEU A 100 9.61 1.55 4.41
N ARG A 101 10.88 1.30 4.14
CA ARG A 101 11.31 0.22 3.25
C ARG A 101 10.83 -1.14 3.76
N THR A 102 11.03 -1.47 5.03
CA THR A 102 10.55 -2.72 5.62
C THR A 102 9.03 -2.85 5.52
N LEU A 103 8.28 -1.77 5.77
CA LEU A 103 6.83 -1.74 5.58
C LEU A 103 6.44 -2.08 4.14
N LEU A 104 7.13 -1.50 3.16
CA LEU A 104 6.88 -1.78 1.74
C LEU A 104 7.25 -3.22 1.36
N GLU A 105 8.33 -3.77 1.92
CA GLU A 105 8.72 -5.18 1.74
C GLU A 105 7.64 -6.12 2.28
N SER A 106 7.10 -5.85 3.49
CA SER A 106 6.00 -6.61 4.08
C SER A 106 4.70 -6.47 3.25
N ALA A 107 4.40 -5.27 2.75
CA ALA A 107 3.25 -5.03 1.87
C ALA A 107 3.39 -5.80 0.54
N LEU A 108 4.59 -5.84 -0.03
CA LEU A 108 4.87 -6.62 -1.24
C LEU A 108 4.66 -8.12 -0.98
N ALA A 109 5.19 -8.64 0.13
CA ALA A 109 5.02 -10.06 0.49
C ALA A 109 3.53 -10.40 0.62
N ALA A 110 2.76 -9.62 1.38
CA ALA A 110 1.33 -9.83 1.55
C ALA A 110 0.58 -9.77 0.20
N THR A 111 0.85 -8.75 -0.64
CA THR A 111 0.17 -8.58 -1.93
C THR A 111 0.51 -9.71 -2.92
N ASN A 112 1.74 -10.24 -2.89
CA ASN A 112 2.17 -11.34 -3.75
C ASN A 112 1.47 -12.67 -3.44
N SER A 113 1.09 -12.90 -2.17
CA SER A 113 0.45 -14.14 -1.75
C SER A 113 -1.04 -14.21 -2.13
N VAL A 114 -1.71 -13.06 -2.29
CA VAL A 114 -3.17 -13.00 -2.55
C VAL A 114 -3.61 -13.66 -3.88
N PRO A 115 -2.92 -13.50 -5.03
CA PRO A 115 -3.34 -14.15 -6.28
C PRO A 115 -3.43 -15.68 -6.19
N ALA A 116 -2.61 -16.31 -5.35
CA ALA A 116 -2.68 -17.75 -5.13
C ALA A 116 -3.96 -18.15 -4.38
N ILE A 117 -4.44 -17.31 -3.47
CA ILE A 117 -5.70 -17.53 -2.75
C ILE A 117 -6.89 -17.38 -3.69
N THR A 118 -6.92 -16.33 -4.50
CA THR A 118 -8.01 -16.11 -5.47
C THR A 118 -8.14 -17.25 -6.46
N ALA A 119 -7.01 -17.90 -6.79
CA ALA A 119 -6.99 -19.05 -7.72
C ALA A 119 -7.50 -20.34 -7.08
N GLN A 120 -7.40 -20.51 -5.77
CA GLN A 120 -7.69 -21.76 -5.07
C GLN A 120 -9.02 -21.72 -4.29
N HIS A 121 -9.45 -20.55 -3.88
CA HIS A 121 -10.63 -20.35 -3.04
C HIS A 121 -11.61 -19.39 -3.70
N ALA A 122 -12.89 -19.71 -3.63
CA ALA A 122 -13.97 -18.79 -3.98
C ALA A 122 -14.05 -17.73 -2.86
N LEU A 123 -13.51 -16.56 -3.13
CA LEU A 123 -13.65 -15.41 -2.24
C LEU A 123 -15.08 -14.87 -2.32
N CYS A 124 -15.60 -14.43 -1.19
CA CYS A 124 -16.88 -13.73 -1.16
C CYS A 124 -16.73 -12.28 -1.65
N GLU A 125 -17.84 -11.64 -1.95
CA GLU A 125 -17.85 -10.24 -2.40
C GLU A 125 -17.24 -9.29 -1.35
N GLU A 126 -17.46 -9.59 -0.07
CA GLU A 126 -16.92 -8.83 1.07
C GLU A 126 -15.39 -8.85 1.11
N ASP A 127 -14.73 -9.88 0.55
CA ASP A 127 -13.29 -10.00 0.43
C ASP A 127 -12.76 -9.40 -0.87
N ILE A 128 -13.50 -9.59 -1.97
CA ILE A 128 -13.10 -9.12 -3.31
C ILE A 128 -13.08 -7.59 -3.37
N VAL A 129 -14.12 -6.93 -2.88
CA VAL A 129 -14.25 -5.48 -2.95
C VAL A 129 -13.08 -4.74 -2.27
N PRO A 130 -12.68 -5.08 -1.03
CA PRO A 130 -11.49 -4.50 -0.40
C PRO A 130 -10.20 -4.71 -1.19
N LEU A 131 -10.01 -5.91 -1.74
CA LEU A 131 -8.82 -6.24 -2.53
C LEU A 131 -8.72 -5.42 -3.83
N VAL A 132 -9.85 -5.23 -4.52
CA VAL A 132 -9.92 -4.41 -5.73
C VAL A 132 -9.59 -2.96 -5.41
N TYR A 133 -10.21 -2.37 -4.37
CA TYR A 133 -9.94 -0.98 -3.99
C TYR A 133 -8.49 -0.78 -3.53
N ALA A 134 -7.94 -1.69 -2.73
CA ALA A 134 -6.54 -1.64 -2.31
C ALA A 134 -5.59 -1.69 -3.53
N SER A 135 -5.85 -2.61 -4.47
CA SER A 135 -5.05 -2.73 -5.69
C SER A 135 -5.12 -1.50 -6.58
N MET A 136 -6.31 -0.94 -6.75
CA MET A 136 -6.52 0.27 -7.55
C MET A 136 -5.85 1.49 -6.92
N SER A 137 -5.92 1.65 -5.61
CA SER A 137 -5.26 2.77 -4.91
C SER A 137 -3.75 2.78 -5.16
N VAL A 138 -3.10 1.60 -5.10
CA VAL A 138 -1.68 1.45 -5.42
C VAL A 138 -1.38 1.74 -6.90
N MET A 139 -2.24 1.27 -7.81
CA MET A 139 -2.04 1.49 -9.25
C MET A 139 -2.08 2.97 -9.63
N PHE A 140 -2.97 3.75 -9.02
CA PHE A 140 -3.18 5.16 -9.35
C PHE A 140 -2.45 6.13 -8.41
N CYS A 141 -1.70 5.62 -7.42
CA CYS A 141 -0.88 6.43 -6.53
C CYS A 141 0.18 7.22 -7.30
N SER A 142 0.32 8.50 -7.02
CA SER A 142 1.44 9.30 -7.51
C SER A 142 2.66 9.05 -6.61
N THR A 143 3.81 8.83 -7.23
CA THR A 143 5.04 8.48 -6.51
C THR A 143 5.96 9.68 -6.30
N THR A 144 5.42 10.85 -6.02
CA THR A 144 6.17 12.10 -5.85
C THR A 144 7.20 12.01 -4.71
N LEU A 145 6.87 11.34 -3.62
CA LEU A 145 7.78 11.13 -2.50
C LEU A 145 8.92 10.14 -2.80
N LEU A 146 8.71 9.16 -3.68
CA LEU A 146 9.70 8.13 -3.99
C LEU A 146 10.89 8.68 -4.79
N SER A 147 10.73 9.82 -5.47
CA SER A 147 11.83 10.49 -6.17
C SER A 147 12.94 11.00 -5.22
N ASN A 148 12.67 11.08 -3.93
CA ASN A 148 13.55 11.66 -2.91
C ASN A 148 14.25 10.62 -1.99
N GLY A 149 14.30 9.33 -2.35
CA GLY A 149 15.15 8.36 -1.64
C GLY A 149 14.51 7.08 -1.14
N VAL A 150 13.19 6.93 -1.23
CA VAL A 150 12.54 5.63 -1.00
C VAL A 150 12.69 4.78 -2.26
N ASP A 151 12.91 3.48 -2.09
CA ASP A 151 13.17 2.55 -3.19
C ASP A 151 11.99 2.48 -4.17
N SER A 152 12.06 3.26 -5.25
CA SER A 152 11.03 3.32 -6.29
C SER A 152 10.80 1.94 -6.94
N ASN A 153 11.83 1.10 -7.01
CA ASN A 153 11.73 -0.25 -7.58
C ASN A 153 10.86 -1.17 -6.71
N LEU A 154 10.91 -1.00 -5.39
CA LEU A 154 10.11 -1.76 -4.46
C LEU A 154 8.62 -1.42 -4.62
N PHE A 155 8.28 -0.13 -4.69
CA PHE A 155 6.91 0.30 -4.91
C PHE A 155 6.37 -0.12 -6.29
N GLU A 156 7.19 -0.04 -7.34
CA GLU A 156 6.82 -0.58 -8.65
C GLU A 156 6.60 -2.11 -8.62
N SER A 157 7.26 -2.83 -7.73
CA SER A 157 7.00 -4.25 -7.52
C SER A 157 5.64 -4.47 -6.84
N ILE A 158 5.28 -3.66 -5.84
CA ILE A 158 3.94 -3.69 -5.22
C ILE A 158 2.86 -3.36 -6.26
N ARG A 159 3.10 -2.36 -7.11
CA ARG A 159 2.17 -1.99 -8.19
C ARG A 159 1.95 -3.14 -9.17
N ARG A 160 3.01 -3.83 -9.59
CA ARG A 160 2.90 -5.01 -10.46
C ARG A 160 2.15 -6.16 -9.78
N SER A 161 2.39 -6.39 -8.50
CA SER A 161 1.67 -7.38 -7.72
C SER A 161 0.18 -7.04 -7.60
N SER A 162 -0.15 -5.77 -7.37
CA SER A 162 -1.54 -5.26 -7.35
C SER A 162 -2.23 -5.43 -8.71
N GLN A 163 -1.51 -5.22 -9.82
CA GLN A 163 -2.02 -5.49 -11.16
C GLN A 163 -2.30 -6.99 -11.38
N ALA A 164 -1.39 -7.86 -10.92
CA ALA A 164 -1.58 -9.31 -11.01
C ALA A 164 -2.79 -9.76 -10.19
N LEU A 165 -2.97 -9.19 -8.99
CA LEU A 165 -4.13 -9.46 -8.16
C LEU A 165 -5.43 -9.02 -8.85
N LEU A 166 -5.50 -7.79 -9.35
CA LEU A 166 -6.67 -7.28 -10.05
C LEU A 166 -7.02 -8.12 -11.28
N ARG A 167 -6.00 -8.55 -12.02
CA ARG A 167 -6.16 -9.47 -13.14
C ARG A 167 -6.73 -10.82 -12.70
N SER A 168 -6.21 -11.41 -11.61
CA SER A 168 -6.68 -12.68 -11.07
C SER A 168 -8.17 -12.59 -10.69
N VAL A 169 -8.55 -11.54 -9.97
CA VAL A 169 -9.97 -11.30 -9.62
C VAL A 169 -10.83 -11.17 -10.89
N PHE A 170 -10.39 -10.38 -11.87
CA PHE A 170 -11.12 -10.16 -13.12
C PHE A 170 -11.29 -11.45 -13.94
N GLU A 171 -10.27 -12.33 -13.96
CA GLU A 171 -10.32 -13.60 -14.67
C GLU A 171 -11.27 -14.60 -14.00
N LEU A 172 -11.26 -14.67 -12.67
CA LEU A 172 -11.96 -15.69 -11.90
C LEU A 172 -13.39 -15.32 -11.51
N HIS A 173 -13.70 -14.03 -11.31
CA HIS A 173 -15.00 -13.54 -10.86
C HIS A 173 -15.73 -12.79 -11.99
N ALA A 174 -16.38 -13.54 -12.86
CA ALA A 174 -17.04 -13.00 -14.07
C ALA A 174 -18.15 -11.98 -13.77
N ASP A 175 -18.86 -12.16 -12.68
CA ASP A 175 -19.92 -11.29 -12.16
C ASP A 175 -19.41 -9.91 -11.70
N GLN A 176 -18.16 -9.81 -11.28
CA GLN A 176 -17.53 -8.57 -10.84
C GLN A 176 -16.85 -7.75 -11.96
N ARG A 177 -16.74 -8.31 -13.17
CA ARG A 177 -15.98 -7.68 -14.27
C ARG A 177 -16.49 -6.30 -14.68
N THR A 178 -17.81 -6.17 -14.81
CA THR A 178 -18.41 -4.89 -15.22
C THR A 178 -18.12 -3.80 -14.20
N TRP A 179 -18.33 -4.10 -12.92
CA TRP A 179 -18.06 -3.20 -11.83
C TRP A 179 -16.55 -2.81 -11.77
N ILE A 180 -15.65 -3.78 -11.87
CA ILE A 180 -14.19 -3.51 -11.87
C ILE A 180 -13.81 -2.56 -13.02
N LEU A 181 -14.34 -2.76 -14.22
CA LEU A 181 -14.09 -1.88 -15.36
C LEU A 181 -14.63 -0.46 -15.14
N GLU A 182 -15.83 -0.34 -14.57
CA GLU A 182 -16.42 0.96 -14.24
C GLU A 182 -15.56 1.73 -13.23
N GLU A 183 -15.08 1.05 -12.18
CA GLU A 183 -14.20 1.64 -11.18
C GLU A 183 -12.83 2.06 -11.75
N ILE A 184 -12.23 1.23 -12.61
CA ILE A 184 -10.99 1.58 -13.30
C ILE A 184 -11.19 2.83 -14.16
N LEU A 185 -12.26 2.87 -14.96
CA LEU A 185 -12.57 4.02 -15.82
C LEU A 185 -12.83 5.28 -15.00
N ALA A 186 -13.59 5.17 -13.90
CA ALA A 186 -13.83 6.28 -12.99
C ALA A 186 -12.53 6.82 -12.37
N SER A 187 -11.60 5.94 -12.02
CA SER A 187 -10.30 6.31 -11.47
C SER A 187 -9.41 6.98 -12.52
N LEU A 188 -9.42 6.49 -13.76
CA LEU A 188 -8.68 7.09 -14.88
C LEU A 188 -9.16 8.51 -15.21
N VAL A 189 -10.47 8.76 -15.12
CA VAL A 189 -11.04 10.10 -15.36
C VAL A 189 -10.60 11.10 -14.30
N LYS A 190 -10.43 10.66 -13.06
CA LYS A 190 -9.99 11.51 -11.93
C LYS A 190 -8.50 11.89 -12.00
N LEU A 191 -7.69 11.19 -12.79
CA LEU A 191 -6.27 11.49 -12.91
C LEU A 191 -6.06 12.85 -13.59
N PRO A 192 -5.25 13.77 -13.01
CA PRO A 192 -4.88 15.02 -13.65
C PRO A 192 -4.22 14.78 -15.01
N ALA A 193 -4.50 15.62 -15.99
CA ALA A 193 -3.96 15.47 -17.35
C ALA A 193 -2.41 15.42 -17.37
N GLN A 194 -1.75 16.15 -16.48
CA GLN A 194 -0.29 16.11 -16.32
C GLN A 194 0.22 14.77 -15.76
N LYS A 195 -0.51 14.13 -14.85
CA LYS A 195 -0.14 12.81 -14.32
C LYS A 195 -0.30 11.71 -15.40
N ARG A 196 -1.22 11.88 -16.37
CA ARG A 196 -1.36 10.94 -17.51
C ARG A 196 -0.14 10.93 -18.43
N ALA A 197 0.55 12.06 -18.56
CA ALA A 197 1.75 12.17 -19.41
C ALA A 197 3.03 11.64 -18.70
N GLN A 198 3.05 11.62 -17.36
CA GLN A 198 4.23 11.24 -16.57
C GLN A 198 4.25 9.74 -16.19
N SER A 199 3.15 9.01 -16.30
CA SER A 199 3.08 7.58 -15.98
C SER A 199 3.62 6.68 -17.10
N VAL A 200 4.76 7.06 -17.66
CA VAL A 200 5.54 6.14 -18.50
C VAL A 200 6.26 5.17 -17.57
N HIS A 201 5.76 3.96 -17.48
CA HIS A 201 6.39 2.89 -16.71
C HIS A 201 7.80 2.64 -17.24
N ARG A 202 8.82 2.95 -16.44
CA ARG A 202 10.19 2.51 -16.73
C ARG A 202 10.26 0.99 -16.51
N VAL A 203 10.20 0.24 -17.56
CA VAL A 203 10.51 -1.19 -17.52
C VAL A 203 12.00 -1.31 -17.24
N ALA A 204 12.37 -2.12 -16.25
CA ALA A 204 13.76 -2.46 -15.96
C ALA A 204 14.41 -3.06 -17.22
N GLY A 205 15.25 -2.27 -17.90
CA GLY A 205 15.83 -2.66 -19.20
C GLY A 205 16.10 -1.49 -20.16
N GLY A 206 15.84 -0.25 -19.75
CA GLY A 206 16.40 0.94 -20.41
C GLY A 206 15.80 1.32 -21.78
N LYS A 207 14.58 0.90 -22.12
CA LYS A 207 13.85 1.45 -23.26
C LYS A 207 12.53 2.05 -22.78
N SER A 208 12.39 3.36 -22.92
CA SER A 208 11.10 4.04 -22.84
C SER A 208 10.23 3.60 -24.01
N VAL A 209 9.07 3.09 -23.72
CA VAL A 209 7.99 2.90 -24.70
C VAL A 209 7.00 4.02 -24.53
#